data_b1b1a4aadc0cd9866055ef97255a3e71
#
_entry.id   b1b1a4aadc0cd9866055ef97255a3e71
#
_cell.length_a   1.000
_cell.length_b   1.000
_cell.length_c   1.000
_cell.angle_alpha   90.00
_cell.angle_beta   90.00
_cell.angle_gamma   90.00
#
_symmetry.space_group_name_H-M   'P 1'
#
loop_
_entity.id
_entity.type
_entity.pdbx_description
1 polymer ?
#
loop_
_entity_poly.entity_id
_entity_poly.type
_entity_poly.pdbx_seq_one_letter_code
_entity_poly.pdbx_strand_id
1 'polypeptide(L)'
;SYGMINKVCVGASAHFIAAQAGIEVPEDAKFLMIRIEKYGKEEFLAKEKLCPVICITEYETWEEAVANAKTNLLNEGAGHSTVVRSFNKEHIDYAGEQLPVSRIGVNMIGSSGLGGSYDNGLNPTATLGCGSWGNNSISENLWWHHLVNIARIAITIPETKIPTDEEVWG
;
A
#
# COMPACT_ATOMS: atom_id res chain seq x y z
N SER A 1 21.47 13.38 9.19
CA SER A 1 21.82 12.37 8.17
C SER A 1 21.02 12.64 6.90
N TYR A 2 21.70 12.66 5.78
CA TYR A 2 21.13 12.99 4.48
C TYR A 2 20.06 11.93 4.08
N GLY A 3 18.89 12.39 3.66
CA GLY A 3 17.78 11.48 3.23
C GLY A 3 16.96 10.84 4.34
N MET A 4 17.13 11.25 5.59
CA MET A 4 16.23 10.85 6.68
C MET A 4 15.25 11.97 7.02
N ILE A 5 14.02 11.57 7.39
CA ILE A 5 13.03 12.53 7.84
C ILE A 5 13.52 13.32 9.06
N ASN A 6 13.29 14.63 9.04
CA ASN A 6 13.53 15.44 10.23
C ASN A 6 12.45 15.13 11.27
N LYS A 7 12.87 14.59 12.42
CA LYS A 7 11.95 14.15 13.49
C LYS A 7 11.01 15.26 13.99
N VAL A 8 11.42 16.53 13.92
CA VAL A 8 10.56 17.65 14.33
C VAL A 8 9.38 17.89 13.38
N CYS A 9 9.43 17.35 12.17
CA CYS A 9 8.36 17.45 11.19
C CYS A 9 7.32 16.32 11.31
N VAL A 10 7.62 15.26 12.06
CA VAL A 10 6.70 14.13 12.24
C VAL A 10 5.46 14.58 13.02
N GLY A 11 4.27 14.44 12.41
CA GLY A 11 3.02 14.89 13.02
C GLY A 11 2.83 16.41 13.10
N ALA A 12 3.76 17.20 12.57
CA ALA A 12 3.67 18.66 12.59
C ALA A 12 2.70 19.17 11.51
N SER A 13 2.22 20.42 11.67
CA SER A 13 1.35 21.06 10.67
C SER A 13 2.10 21.43 9.41
N ALA A 14 1.37 21.57 8.29
CA ALA A 14 1.93 22.01 7.02
C ALA A 14 2.62 23.40 7.15
N HIS A 15 1.99 24.31 7.88
CA HIS A 15 2.56 25.66 8.14
C HIS A 15 3.90 25.58 8.87
N PHE A 16 3.99 24.76 9.94
CA PHE A 16 5.25 24.58 10.68
C PHE A 16 6.36 24.00 9.76
N ILE A 17 6.03 22.99 8.96
CA ILE A 17 7.00 22.36 8.04
C ILE A 17 7.48 23.35 7.00
N ALA A 18 6.57 24.13 6.41
CA ALA A 18 6.91 25.19 5.45
C ALA A 18 7.86 26.22 6.06
N ALA A 19 7.58 26.66 7.29
CA ALA A 19 8.45 27.60 8.02
C ALA A 19 9.86 27.03 8.27
N GLN A 20 9.98 25.72 8.58
CA GLN A 20 11.28 25.05 8.70
C GLN A 20 12.06 25.02 7.37
N ALA A 21 11.34 25.02 6.25
CA ALA A 21 11.93 25.07 4.91
C ALA A 21 12.15 26.52 4.38
N GLY A 22 11.78 27.54 5.15
CA GLY A 22 11.84 28.94 4.74
C GLY A 22 10.79 29.30 3.68
N ILE A 23 9.67 28.58 3.64
CA ILE A 23 8.58 28.78 2.69
C ILE A 23 7.39 29.39 3.43
N GLU A 24 6.84 30.48 2.89
CA GLU A 24 5.62 31.10 3.38
C GLU A 24 4.39 30.41 2.78
N VAL A 25 3.46 30.00 3.64
CA VAL A 25 2.16 29.44 3.26
C VAL A 25 1.07 29.98 4.19
N PRO A 26 -0.21 29.95 3.81
CA PRO A 26 -1.31 30.31 4.69
C PRO A 26 -1.29 29.51 5.99
N GLU A 27 -1.68 30.13 7.11
CA GLU A 27 -1.73 29.46 8.43
C GLU A 27 -2.66 28.25 8.44
N ASP A 28 -3.72 28.29 7.65
CA ASP A 28 -4.71 27.21 7.52
C ASP A 28 -4.35 26.14 6.48
N ALA A 29 -3.16 26.20 5.89
CA ALA A 29 -2.68 25.19 4.94
C ALA A 29 -2.74 23.80 5.58
N LYS A 30 -3.45 22.86 4.94
CA LYS A 30 -3.67 21.51 5.45
C LYS A 30 -2.57 20.53 5.05
N PHE A 31 -1.95 20.75 3.88
CA PHE A 31 -0.85 19.94 3.37
C PHE A 31 0.01 20.76 2.40
N LEU A 32 1.23 20.30 2.18
CA LEU A 32 2.14 20.80 1.17
C LEU A 32 2.19 19.81 0.02
N MET A 33 2.21 20.33 -1.20
CA MET A 33 2.29 19.52 -2.43
C MET A 33 3.60 19.87 -3.16
N ILE A 34 4.38 18.84 -3.47
CA ILE A 34 5.68 18.99 -4.10
C ILE A 34 5.71 18.14 -5.37
N ARG A 35 6.01 18.77 -6.51
CA ARG A 35 6.26 18.03 -7.75
C ARG A 35 7.62 17.37 -7.69
N ILE A 36 7.68 16.09 -8.04
CA ILE A 36 8.92 15.30 -8.16
C ILE A 36 9.04 14.75 -9.58
N GLU A 37 10.29 14.52 -10.00
CA GLU A 37 10.61 14.00 -11.34
C GLU A 37 11.35 12.66 -11.27
N LYS A 38 11.76 12.25 -10.08
CA LYS A 38 12.50 11.02 -9.83
C LYS A 38 11.73 10.10 -8.89
N TYR A 39 12.15 8.85 -8.84
CA TYR A 39 11.46 7.80 -8.10
C TYR A 39 12.45 6.94 -7.30
N GLY A 40 11.94 6.21 -6.33
CA GLY A 40 12.68 5.24 -5.57
C GLY A 40 13.87 5.86 -4.83
N LYS A 41 15.05 5.28 -4.99
CA LYS A 41 16.27 5.70 -4.26
C LYS A 41 16.82 7.05 -4.71
N GLU A 42 16.43 7.51 -5.88
CA GLU A 42 16.90 8.79 -6.43
C GLU A 42 16.10 9.99 -5.90
N GLU A 43 14.95 9.75 -5.26
CA GLU A 43 14.06 10.78 -4.74
C GLU A 43 13.76 10.57 -3.25
N PHE A 44 14.38 11.35 -2.40
CA PHE A 44 14.16 11.26 -0.95
C PHE A 44 12.74 11.63 -0.54
N LEU A 45 12.10 12.53 -1.28
CA LEU A 45 10.74 12.96 -1.00
C LEU A 45 9.68 11.91 -1.39
N ALA A 46 10.05 10.87 -2.16
CA ALA A 46 9.16 9.75 -2.45
C ALA A 46 8.98 8.79 -1.27
N LYS A 47 9.80 8.89 -0.22
CA LYS A 47 9.68 8.07 1.00
C LYS A 47 8.50 8.49 1.87
N GLU A 48 8.13 7.61 2.81
CA GLU A 48 7.16 7.95 3.86
C GLU A 48 7.67 9.12 4.71
N LYS A 49 6.80 10.10 4.94
CA LYS A 49 7.17 11.35 5.60
C LYS A 49 6.54 11.53 6.98
N LEU A 50 5.50 10.77 7.31
CA LEU A 50 4.73 10.86 8.56
C LEU A 50 4.28 12.31 8.89
N CYS A 51 4.05 13.11 7.85
CA CYS A 51 3.69 14.51 7.94
C CYS A 51 2.88 14.92 6.69
N PRO A 52 2.15 16.07 6.72
CA PRO A 52 1.27 16.49 5.65
C PRO A 52 2.01 17.05 4.43
N VAL A 53 2.92 16.28 3.87
CA VAL A 53 3.66 16.57 2.63
C VAL A 53 3.37 15.48 1.60
N ILE A 54 2.79 15.86 0.47
CA ILE A 54 2.40 14.97 -0.62
C ILE A 54 3.31 15.22 -1.81
N CYS A 55 3.89 14.15 -2.37
CA CYS A 55 4.58 14.23 -3.64
C CYS A 55 3.64 13.91 -4.78
N ILE A 56 3.73 14.69 -5.84
CA ILE A 56 2.97 14.50 -7.07
C ILE A 56 3.92 14.36 -8.24
N THR A 57 3.48 13.59 -9.22
CA THR A 57 4.16 13.42 -10.50
C THR A 57 3.16 13.30 -11.63
N GLU A 58 3.60 13.50 -12.84
CA GLU A 58 2.82 13.30 -14.05
C GLU A 58 3.28 12.02 -14.75
N TYR A 59 2.44 11.47 -15.58
CA TYR A 59 2.72 10.31 -16.41
C TYR A 59 2.00 10.46 -17.75
N GLU A 60 2.53 9.80 -18.77
CA GLU A 60 1.92 9.79 -20.11
C GLU A 60 1.04 8.56 -20.32
N THR A 61 1.45 7.40 -19.76
CA THR A 61 0.71 6.14 -19.89
C THR A 61 0.41 5.53 -18.53
N TRP A 62 -0.61 4.67 -18.48
CA TRP A 62 -0.97 3.97 -17.25
C TRP A 62 0.16 3.04 -16.76
N GLU A 63 0.81 2.38 -17.70
CA GLU A 63 1.95 1.49 -17.43
C GLU A 63 3.10 2.25 -16.78
N GLU A 64 3.38 3.46 -17.25
CA GLU A 64 4.37 4.35 -16.65
C GLU A 64 3.99 4.72 -15.21
N ALA A 65 2.74 5.11 -14.97
CA ALA A 65 2.25 5.44 -13.62
C ALA A 65 2.43 4.26 -12.66
N VAL A 66 2.09 3.06 -13.09
CA VAL A 66 2.22 1.83 -12.30
C VAL A 66 3.69 1.46 -12.08
N ALA A 67 4.55 1.61 -13.09
CA ALA A 67 6.00 1.35 -12.97
C ALA A 67 6.65 2.32 -11.97
N ASN A 68 6.29 3.60 -12.00
CA ASN A 68 6.78 4.62 -11.07
C ASN A 68 6.32 4.34 -9.63
N ALA A 69 5.06 3.98 -9.45
CA ALA A 69 4.52 3.56 -8.14
C ALA A 69 5.23 2.31 -7.62
N LYS A 70 5.46 1.31 -8.48
CA LYS A 70 6.21 0.09 -8.13
C LYS A 70 7.64 0.40 -7.69
N THR A 71 8.31 1.32 -8.38
CA THR A 71 9.68 1.75 -8.03
C THR A 71 9.72 2.36 -6.63
N ASN A 72 8.75 3.22 -6.30
CA ASN A 72 8.64 3.79 -4.95
C ASN A 72 8.34 2.73 -3.89
N LEU A 73 7.39 1.82 -4.14
CA LEU A 73 7.04 0.73 -3.24
C LEU A 73 8.20 -0.22 -2.95
N LEU A 74 8.99 -0.57 -3.96
CA LEU A 74 10.18 -1.42 -3.78
C LEU A 74 11.30 -0.73 -3.02
N ASN A 75 11.34 0.60 -3.04
CA ASN A 75 12.27 1.36 -2.22
C ASN A 75 11.83 1.42 -0.75
N GLU A 76 10.53 1.67 -0.51
CA GLU A 76 9.93 1.76 0.81
C GLU A 76 8.41 1.54 0.71
N GLY A 77 7.86 0.66 1.54
CA GLY A 77 6.42 0.42 1.63
C GLY A 77 5.88 -0.80 0.90
N ALA A 78 6.75 -1.68 0.38
CA ALA A 78 6.33 -2.94 -0.24
C ALA A 78 5.44 -3.76 0.72
N GLY A 79 4.34 -4.29 0.17
CA GLY A 79 3.33 -5.04 0.91
C GLY A 79 2.26 -4.19 1.59
N HIS A 80 2.42 -2.86 1.67
CA HIS A 80 1.45 -2.03 2.37
C HIS A 80 0.15 -1.88 1.56
N SER A 81 -0.09 -0.76 0.95
CA SER A 81 -1.38 -0.45 0.33
C SER A 81 -1.24 0.62 -0.75
N THR A 82 -2.15 0.61 -1.71
CA THR A 82 -2.29 1.68 -2.69
C THR A 82 -3.76 1.98 -2.98
N VAL A 83 -4.02 3.08 -3.67
CA VAL A 83 -5.34 3.45 -4.17
C VAL A 83 -5.24 3.71 -5.66
N VAL A 84 -6.17 3.12 -6.41
CA VAL A 84 -6.35 3.34 -7.85
C VAL A 84 -7.61 4.16 -8.06
N ARG A 85 -7.51 5.24 -8.81
CA ARG A 85 -8.64 6.05 -9.28
C ARG A 85 -8.86 5.77 -10.75
N SER A 86 -9.71 4.81 -11.06
CA SER A 86 -10.04 4.45 -12.43
C SER A 86 -11.39 3.73 -12.51
N PHE A 87 -12.09 3.90 -13.62
CA PHE A 87 -13.26 3.10 -13.99
C PHE A 87 -12.94 2.11 -15.12
N ASN A 88 -11.70 2.13 -15.64
CA ASN A 88 -11.24 1.14 -16.60
C ASN A 88 -10.77 -0.11 -15.85
N LYS A 89 -11.45 -1.24 -16.12
CA LYS A 89 -11.13 -2.53 -15.49
C LYS A 89 -9.70 -2.99 -15.82
N GLU A 90 -9.23 -2.80 -17.04
CA GLU A 90 -7.87 -3.18 -17.45
C GLU A 90 -6.80 -2.43 -16.66
N HIS A 91 -7.04 -1.15 -16.36
CA HIS A 91 -6.15 -0.35 -15.49
C HIS A 91 -6.11 -0.90 -14.07
N ILE A 92 -7.26 -1.30 -13.52
CA ILE A 92 -7.37 -1.82 -12.17
C ILE A 92 -6.67 -3.18 -12.07
N ASP A 93 -6.95 -4.08 -13.02
CA ASP A 93 -6.35 -5.41 -13.09
C ASP A 93 -4.83 -5.32 -13.24
N TYR A 94 -4.35 -4.49 -14.18
CA TYR A 94 -2.92 -4.27 -14.39
C TYR A 94 -2.21 -3.76 -13.13
N ALA A 95 -2.80 -2.80 -12.43
CA ALA A 95 -2.25 -2.32 -11.15
C ALA A 95 -2.22 -3.46 -10.11
N GLY A 96 -3.26 -4.30 -10.05
CA GLY A 96 -3.34 -5.46 -9.17
C GLY A 96 -2.24 -6.49 -9.42
N GLU A 97 -1.91 -6.73 -10.68
CA GLU A 97 -0.86 -7.67 -11.07
C GLU A 97 0.56 -7.15 -10.84
N GLN A 98 0.76 -5.84 -11.00
CA GLN A 98 2.09 -5.24 -11.01
C GLN A 98 2.57 -4.71 -9.67
N LEU A 99 1.66 -4.25 -8.81
CA LEU A 99 2.05 -3.57 -7.56
C LEU A 99 2.24 -4.56 -6.42
N PRO A 100 3.41 -4.58 -5.75
CA PRO A 100 3.70 -5.45 -4.62
C PRO A 100 3.05 -4.92 -3.34
N VAL A 101 1.73 -4.94 -3.27
CA VAL A 101 0.95 -4.48 -2.11
C VAL A 101 -0.13 -5.50 -1.74
N SER A 102 -0.47 -5.58 -0.47
CA SER A 102 -1.49 -6.50 0.04
C SER A 102 -2.92 -5.98 -0.14
N ARG A 103 -3.09 -4.68 -0.40
CA ARG A 103 -4.40 -4.04 -0.57
C ARG A 103 -4.36 -2.96 -1.63
N ILE A 104 -5.35 -3.01 -2.52
CA ILE A 104 -5.59 -1.96 -3.52
C ILE A 104 -7.01 -1.46 -3.32
N GLY A 105 -7.15 -0.21 -2.86
CA GLY A 105 -8.43 0.46 -2.81
C GLY A 105 -8.78 1.04 -4.17
N VAL A 106 -9.99 0.78 -4.67
CA VAL A 106 -10.44 1.32 -5.95
C VAL A 106 -11.48 2.40 -5.70
N ASN A 107 -11.23 3.60 -6.19
CA ASN A 107 -12.14 4.75 -6.09
C ASN A 107 -12.59 5.10 -4.66
N MET A 108 -11.76 4.83 -3.67
CA MET A 108 -12.02 5.06 -2.25
C MET A 108 -10.95 5.94 -1.60
N ILE A 109 -11.19 6.35 -0.36
CA ILE A 109 -10.18 7.02 0.47
C ILE A 109 -9.29 5.96 1.10
N GLY A 110 -7.98 5.98 0.79
CA GLY A 110 -7.05 4.97 1.26
C GLY A 110 -6.84 4.98 2.78
N SER A 111 -6.67 6.14 3.37
CA SER A 111 -6.35 6.29 4.80
C SER A 111 -7.43 5.76 5.76
N SER A 112 -8.70 5.82 5.37
CA SER A 112 -9.82 5.33 6.20
C SER A 112 -10.43 4.02 5.68
N GLY A 113 -10.44 3.80 4.36
CA GLY A 113 -11.10 2.65 3.76
C GLY A 113 -10.30 1.36 3.85
N LEU A 114 -8.98 1.42 3.74
CA LEU A 114 -8.14 0.21 3.70
C LEU A 114 -7.95 -0.46 5.07
N GLY A 115 -8.29 0.22 6.16
CA GLY A 115 -8.43 -0.38 7.50
C GLY A 115 -9.74 -1.13 7.72
N GLY A 116 -10.56 -1.28 6.70
CA GLY A 116 -11.88 -1.93 6.74
C GLY A 116 -13.02 -0.91 6.83
N SER A 117 -14.05 -1.12 6.02
CA SER A 117 -15.24 -0.29 5.95
C SER A 117 -16.45 -1.14 5.56
N TYR A 118 -17.64 -0.67 5.88
CA TYR A 118 -18.90 -1.37 5.56
C TYR A 118 -19.13 -1.54 4.06
N ASP A 119 -18.49 -0.71 3.23
CA ASP A 119 -18.67 -0.67 1.78
C ASP A 119 -17.57 -1.40 0.98
N ASN A 120 -16.55 -1.97 1.61
CA ASN A 120 -15.47 -2.63 0.90
C ASN A 120 -15.16 -4.08 1.32
N GLY A 121 -15.83 -4.58 2.33
CA GLY A 121 -15.71 -5.98 2.78
C GLY A 121 -14.37 -6.36 3.44
N LEU A 122 -13.44 -5.42 3.64
CA LEU A 122 -12.22 -5.67 4.39
C LEU A 122 -12.52 -5.74 5.89
N ASN A 123 -11.84 -6.62 6.61
CA ASN A 123 -11.99 -6.71 8.05
C ASN A 123 -11.50 -5.42 8.73
N PRO A 124 -12.30 -4.81 9.64
CA PRO A 124 -11.90 -3.63 10.38
C PRO A 124 -10.69 -3.89 11.27
N THR A 125 -9.65 -3.08 11.12
CA THR A 125 -8.42 -3.19 11.93
C THR A 125 -7.60 -1.90 11.88
N ALA A 126 -6.77 -1.70 12.90
CA ALA A 126 -5.68 -0.74 12.89
C ALA A 126 -4.32 -1.37 12.50
N THR A 127 -4.28 -2.70 12.31
CA THR A 127 -3.05 -3.44 12.01
C THR A 127 -3.15 -4.10 10.64
N LEU A 128 -2.39 -3.57 9.68
CA LEU A 128 -2.37 -4.02 8.30
C LEU A 128 -1.16 -4.93 8.06
N GLY A 129 -1.40 -6.20 7.73
CA GLY A 129 -0.34 -7.12 7.31
C GLY A 129 0.18 -6.77 5.92
N CYS A 130 1.49 -6.87 5.72
CA CYS A 130 2.16 -6.55 4.46
C CYS A 130 2.66 -7.79 3.69
N GLY A 131 2.36 -8.99 4.17
CA GLY A 131 2.75 -10.25 3.55
C GLY A 131 4.26 -10.42 3.39
N SER A 132 4.66 -11.32 2.52
CA SER A 132 6.07 -11.60 2.22
C SER A 132 6.81 -10.37 1.66
N TRP A 133 6.14 -9.48 0.95
CA TRP A 133 6.75 -8.24 0.45
C TRP A 133 7.27 -7.33 1.57
N GLY A 134 6.58 -7.32 2.73
CA GLY A 134 6.95 -6.54 3.90
C GLY A 134 7.61 -7.37 5.00
N ASN A 135 8.03 -8.61 4.72
CA ASN A 135 8.57 -9.57 5.69
C ASN A 135 7.60 -9.85 6.85
N ASN A 136 6.30 -9.90 6.55
CA ASN A 136 5.25 -10.27 7.48
C ASN A 136 4.69 -11.66 7.15
N SER A 137 4.19 -12.35 8.16
CA SER A 137 3.49 -13.63 8.02
C SER A 137 2.02 -13.49 7.62
N ILE A 138 1.46 -12.28 7.67
CA ILE A 138 0.07 -11.96 7.37
C ILE A 138 0.04 -10.97 6.22
N SER A 139 -0.76 -11.23 5.18
CA SER A 139 -0.94 -10.35 4.00
C SER A 139 -2.32 -9.69 3.93
N GLU A 140 -3.06 -9.70 5.03
CA GLU A 140 -4.42 -9.15 5.12
C GLU A 140 -4.59 -8.30 6.39
N ASN A 141 -5.78 -7.73 6.56
CA ASN A 141 -6.15 -7.00 7.76
C ASN A 141 -6.18 -7.96 8.95
N LEU A 142 -5.43 -7.65 10.01
CA LEU A 142 -5.39 -8.48 11.22
C LEU A 142 -6.78 -8.52 11.86
N TRP A 143 -7.27 -9.73 12.15
CA TRP A 143 -8.51 -9.94 12.88
C TRP A 143 -8.45 -11.18 13.75
N TRP A 144 -9.49 -11.51 14.48
CA TRP A 144 -9.48 -12.49 15.58
C TRP A 144 -8.90 -13.85 15.22
N HIS A 145 -9.14 -14.36 14.00
CA HIS A 145 -8.69 -15.70 13.60
C HIS A 145 -7.16 -15.82 13.50
N HIS A 146 -6.44 -14.70 13.35
CA HIS A 146 -4.98 -14.70 13.40
C HIS A 146 -4.43 -14.84 14.83
N LEU A 147 -5.30 -14.63 15.84
CA LEU A 147 -4.91 -14.61 17.26
C LEU A 147 -5.25 -15.93 17.97
N VAL A 148 -5.80 -16.91 17.25
CA VAL A 148 -6.18 -18.21 17.79
C VAL A 148 -5.49 -19.35 17.06
N ASN A 149 -5.24 -20.44 17.79
CA ASN A 149 -4.78 -21.69 17.19
C ASN A 149 -5.98 -22.51 16.70
N ILE A 150 -5.94 -22.95 15.45
CA ILE A 150 -6.99 -23.78 14.85
C ILE A 150 -6.49 -25.21 14.76
N ALA A 151 -7.11 -26.11 15.52
CA ALA A 151 -6.92 -27.53 15.32
C ALA A 151 -7.88 -28.06 14.24
N ARG A 152 -7.36 -28.86 13.32
CA ARG A 152 -8.15 -29.48 12.25
C ARG A 152 -8.22 -30.96 12.42
N ILE A 153 -9.44 -31.52 12.32
CA ILE A 153 -9.67 -32.96 12.31
C ILE A 153 -9.89 -33.34 10.83
N ALA A 154 -8.97 -34.12 10.28
CA ALA A 154 -9.11 -34.64 8.93
C ALA A 154 -9.68 -36.09 9.03
N ILE A 155 -10.75 -36.34 8.30
CA ILE A 155 -11.38 -37.66 8.21
C ILE A 155 -11.27 -38.12 6.77
N THR A 156 -10.86 -39.37 6.57
CA THR A 156 -10.81 -39.97 5.26
C THR A 156 -12.21 -39.95 4.61
N ILE A 157 -12.27 -39.47 3.38
CA ILE A 157 -13.50 -39.49 2.57
C ILE A 157 -13.56 -40.86 1.90
N PRO A 158 -14.51 -41.76 2.28
CA PRO A 158 -14.69 -43.03 1.61
C PRO A 158 -15.04 -42.84 0.14
N GLU A 159 -14.62 -43.75 -0.71
CA GLU A 159 -14.96 -43.77 -2.14
C GLU A 159 -14.36 -42.64 -2.99
N THR A 160 -13.43 -41.84 -2.46
CA THR A 160 -12.71 -40.86 -3.25
C THR A 160 -11.74 -41.57 -4.18
N LYS A 161 -11.89 -41.36 -5.49
CA LYS A 161 -10.90 -41.79 -6.47
C LYS A 161 -9.62 -40.95 -6.29
N ILE A 162 -8.53 -41.62 -5.94
CA ILE A 162 -7.21 -41.00 -5.95
C ILE A 162 -6.74 -40.94 -7.41
N PRO A 163 -6.48 -39.76 -7.99
CA PRO A 163 -6.00 -39.67 -9.36
C PRO A 163 -4.60 -40.27 -9.48
N THR A 164 -4.29 -40.82 -10.64
CA THR A 164 -2.94 -41.32 -10.96
C THR A 164 -2.01 -40.16 -11.27
N ASP A 165 -0.69 -40.41 -11.20
CA ASP A 165 0.31 -39.40 -11.57
C ASP A 165 0.11 -38.91 -13.00
N GLU A 166 -0.32 -39.79 -13.93
CA GLU A 166 -0.60 -39.46 -15.32
C GLU A 166 -1.84 -38.54 -15.46
N GLU A 167 -2.87 -38.74 -14.63
CA GLU A 167 -4.06 -37.89 -14.62
C GLU A 167 -3.76 -36.50 -14.02
N VAL A 168 -2.75 -36.36 -13.17
CA VAL A 168 -2.38 -35.11 -12.48
C VAL A 168 -1.32 -34.32 -13.25
N TRP A 169 -0.35 -35.01 -13.81
CA TRP A 169 0.85 -34.36 -14.39
C TRP A 169 0.90 -34.39 -15.94
N GLY A 170 -0.01 -35.15 -16.57
CA GLY A 170 -0.14 -35.22 -18.05
C GLY A 170 0.87 -36.12 -18.69
#